data_7640bf0d7a51aa27fdc45e79bc15f686
#
_entry.id   7640bf0d7a51aa27fdc45e79bc15f686
#
_cell.length_a   1.000
_cell.length_b   1.000
_cell.length_c   1.000
_cell.angle_alpha   90.00
_cell.angle_beta   90.00
_cell.angle_gamma   90.00
#
_symmetry.space_group_name_H-M   'P 1'
#
loop_
_entity.id
_entity.type
_entity.pdbx_description
1 polymer ?
#
loop_
_entity_poly.entity_id
_entity_poly.type
_entity_poly.pdbx_seq_one_letter_code
_entity_poly.pdbx_strand_id
1 'polypeptide(L)'
;MPMRNQKAESVINCLDILEHKYGKLFKKVFKSITVDNGSEFSAYDAMQKSIYKRDKSNRTTIYYCHPYCSSERGSNERMNREIRRKIPKDSDISKFSKSDIQQVEYWLNHYPRRILNYATAQELFDEQLSAISI
;
A
#
# COMPACT_ATOMS: atom_id res chain seq x y z
N MET A 1 3.00 -0.12 5.83
CA MET A 1 2.27 -0.47 7.07
C MET A 1 2.64 -1.89 7.48
N PRO A 2 3.19 -2.10 8.67
CA PRO A 2 3.59 -3.43 9.11
C PRO A 2 2.36 -4.33 9.37
N MET A 3 2.42 -5.57 8.89
CA MET A 3 1.40 -6.58 9.15
C MET A 3 1.88 -7.58 10.21
N ARG A 4 0.94 -8.14 10.96
CA ARG A 4 1.24 -9.13 11.99
C ARG A 4 1.78 -10.44 11.41
N ASN A 5 1.29 -10.83 10.25
CA ASN A 5 1.67 -12.05 9.53
C ASN A 5 1.27 -11.95 8.06
N GLN A 6 1.54 -12.99 7.28
CA GLN A 6 1.19 -13.06 5.85
C GLN A 6 -0.16 -13.75 5.60
N LYS A 7 -1.14 -13.53 6.46
CA LYS A 7 -2.49 -14.07 6.27
C LYS A 7 -3.41 -13.04 5.64
N ALA A 8 -4.42 -13.52 4.91
CA ALA A 8 -5.43 -12.67 4.28
C ALA A 8 -6.13 -11.74 5.28
N GLU A 9 -6.39 -12.22 6.48
CA GLU A 9 -6.96 -11.43 7.56
C GLU A 9 -6.13 -10.19 7.91
N SER A 10 -4.80 -10.31 7.93
CA SER A 10 -3.90 -9.20 8.21
C SER A 10 -3.96 -8.13 7.12
N VAL A 11 -4.08 -8.53 5.86
CA VAL A 11 -4.26 -7.60 4.73
C VAL A 11 -5.59 -6.86 4.86
N ILE A 12 -6.66 -7.57 5.15
CA ILE A 12 -7.99 -6.98 5.37
C ILE A 12 -7.95 -5.94 6.50
N ASN A 13 -7.32 -6.29 7.63
CA ASN A 13 -7.17 -5.38 8.76
C ASN A 13 -6.40 -4.11 8.38
N CYS A 14 -5.34 -4.22 7.58
CA CYS A 14 -4.61 -3.06 7.08
C CYS A 14 -5.47 -2.16 6.21
N LEU A 15 -6.28 -2.74 5.32
CA LEU A 15 -7.20 -1.99 4.48
C LEU A 15 -8.30 -1.32 5.30
N ASP A 16 -8.80 -1.99 6.33
CA ASP A 16 -9.79 -1.44 7.26
C ASP A 16 -9.25 -0.20 8.00
N ILE A 17 -8.01 -0.28 8.46
CA ILE A 17 -7.33 0.86 9.10
C ILE A 17 -7.18 2.03 8.13
N LEU A 18 -6.79 1.76 6.89
CA LEU A 18 -6.65 2.79 5.86
C LEU A 18 -8.01 3.42 5.52
N GLU A 19 -9.05 2.61 5.38
CA GLU A 19 -10.40 3.11 5.11
C GLU A 19 -10.92 3.99 6.26
N HIS A 20 -10.65 3.58 7.49
CA HIS A 20 -11.00 4.38 8.66
C HIS A 20 -10.25 5.72 8.68
N LYS A 21 -8.96 5.71 8.32
CA LYS A 21 -8.13 6.91 8.24
C LYS A 21 -8.62 7.92 7.21
N TYR A 22 -8.97 7.46 6.01
CA TYR A 22 -9.40 8.32 4.90
C TYR A 22 -10.91 8.54 4.84
N GLY A 23 -11.70 7.73 5.52
CA GLY A 23 -13.16 7.84 5.52
C GLY A 23 -13.75 7.82 4.10
N LYS A 24 -14.56 8.80 3.77
CA LYS A 24 -15.20 8.92 2.45
C LYS A 24 -14.20 9.13 1.30
N LEU A 25 -13.00 9.62 1.60
CA LEU A 25 -11.96 9.83 0.60
C LEU A 25 -11.28 8.52 0.17
N PHE A 26 -11.42 7.45 0.93
CA PHE A 26 -10.78 6.17 0.63
C PHE A 26 -11.04 5.72 -0.81
N LYS A 27 -12.29 5.76 -1.27
CA LYS A 27 -12.66 5.36 -2.63
C LYS A 27 -12.05 6.25 -3.71
N LYS A 28 -11.78 7.51 -3.40
CA LYS A 28 -11.15 8.46 -4.33
C LYS A 28 -9.64 8.29 -4.39
N VAL A 29 -9.02 7.93 -3.28
CA VAL A 29 -7.57 7.70 -3.16
C VAL A 29 -7.20 6.32 -3.72
N PHE A 30 -7.90 5.28 -3.27
CA PHE A 30 -7.63 3.88 -3.61
C PHE A 30 -8.69 3.34 -4.56
N LYS A 31 -8.76 3.87 -5.77
CA LYS A 31 -9.72 3.45 -6.79
C LYS A 31 -9.52 1.98 -7.17
N SER A 32 -8.29 1.54 -7.23
CA SER A 32 -7.93 0.16 -7.50
C SER A 32 -6.62 -0.20 -6.80
N ILE A 33 -6.46 -1.47 -6.48
CA ILE A 33 -5.24 -2.03 -5.89
C ILE A 33 -4.87 -3.26 -6.70
N THR A 34 -3.64 -3.28 -7.22
CA THR A 34 -3.11 -4.42 -7.95
C THR A 34 -2.23 -5.24 -7.02
N VAL A 35 -2.50 -6.53 -6.92
CA VAL A 35 -1.77 -7.46 -6.05
C VAL A 35 -1.23 -8.64 -6.87
N ASP A 36 -0.27 -9.36 -6.31
CA ASP A 36 0.18 -10.62 -6.88
C ASP A 36 -0.74 -11.78 -6.46
N ASN A 37 -0.40 -13.00 -6.89
CA ASN A 37 -1.18 -14.20 -6.57
C ASN A 37 -0.77 -14.83 -5.21
N GLY A 38 -0.22 -14.04 -4.28
CA GLY A 38 0.10 -14.50 -2.94
C GLY A 38 -1.13 -14.95 -2.16
N SER A 39 -0.96 -15.93 -1.27
CA SER A 39 -2.05 -16.44 -0.43
C SER A 39 -2.67 -15.37 0.47
N GLU A 40 -1.90 -14.36 0.86
CA GLU A 40 -2.36 -13.22 1.65
C GLU A 40 -3.40 -12.35 0.93
N PHE A 41 -3.49 -12.47 -0.40
CA PHE A 41 -4.45 -11.73 -1.22
C PHE A 41 -5.60 -12.60 -1.74
N SER A 42 -5.82 -13.79 -1.17
CA SER A 42 -6.84 -14.74 -1.64
C SER A 42 -8.28 -14.32 -1.34
N ALA A 43 -8.49 -13.52 -0.32
CA ALA A 43 -9.82 -13.08 0.13
C ALA A 43 -10.25 -11.76 -0.53
N TYR A 44 -10.28 -11.73 -1.87
CA TYR A 44 -10.51 -10.51 -2.63
C TYR A 44 -11.88 -9.85 -2.35
N ASP A 45 -12.94 -10.66 -2.16
CA ASP A 45 -14.27 -10.12 -1.83
C ASP A 45 -14.27 -9.34 -0.51
N ALA A 46 -13.64 -9.89 0.52
CA ALA A 46 -13.51 -9.21 1.82
C ALA A 46 -12.60 -7.98 1.73
N MET A 47 -11.56 -8.01 0.88
CA MET A 47 -10.68 -6.87 0.65
C MET A 47 -11.42 -5.69 0.00
N GLN A 48 -12.37 -5.97 -0.88
CA GLN A 48 -13.16 -4.95 -1.58
C GLN A 48 -14.31 -4.39 -0.74
N LYS A 49 -14.72 -5.09 0.31
CA LYS A 49 -15.88 -4.72 1.12
C LYS A 49 -15.56 -3.59 2.08
N SER A 50 -16.44 -2.58 2.13
CA SER A 50 -16.30 -1.47 3.08
C SER A 50 -16.56 -1.90 4.53
N ILE A 51 -15.83 -1.27 5.47
CA ILE A 51 -16.09 -1.42 6.90
C ILE A 51 -17.41 -0.74 7.33
N TYR A 52 -17.91 0.21 6.54
CA TYR A 52 -19.15 0.90 6.84
C TYR A 52 -20.35 0.06 6.43
N LYS A 53 -21.09 -0.46 7.39
CA LYS A 53 -22.23 -1.38 7.17
C LYS A 53 -23.33 -0.83 6.26
N ARG A 54 -23.48 0.50 6.22
CA ARG A 54 -24.48 1.18 5.38
C ARG A 54 -24.02 1.30 3.92
N ASP A 55 -22.72 1.19 3.68
CA ASP A 55 -22.16 1.28 2.34
C ASP A 55 -22.05 -0.13 1.74
N LYS A 56 -22.95 -0.43 0.83
CA LYS A 56 -23.00 -1.73 0.13
C LYS A 56 -22.11 -1.77 -1.10
N SER A 57 -21.54 -0.63 -1.51
CA SER A 57 -20.62 -0.58 -2.63
C SER A 57 -19.20 -0.99 -2.22
N ASN A 58 -18.43 -1.50 -3.18
CA ASN A 58 -17.03 -1.85 -2.93
C ASN A 58 -16.22 -0.61 -2.60
N ARG A 59 -15.32 -0.71 -1.60
CA ARG A 59 -14.39 0.37 -1.23
C ARG A 59 -13.29 0.58 -2.25
N THR A 60 -12.89 -0.49 -2.94
CA THR A 60 -11.87 -0.48 -3.99
C THR A 60 -12.08 -1.66 -4.92
N THR A 61 -11.38 -1.68 -6.06
CA THR A 61 -11.35 -2.83 -6.95
C THR A 61 -9.99 -3.50 -6.87
N ILE A 62 -9.98 -4.81 -6.63
CA ILE A 62 -8.75 -5.60 -6.55
C ILE A 62 -8.48 -6.24 -7.91
N TYR A 63 -7.27 -6.03 -8.43
CA TYR A 63 -6.77 -6.68 -9.64
C TYR A 63 -5.61 -7.59 -9.28
N TYR A 64 -5.57 -8.76 -9.89
CA TYR A 64 -4.44 -9.69 -9.77
C TYR A 64 -3.54 -9.56 -10.98
N CYS A 65 -2.21 -9.56 -10.76
CA CYS A 65 -1.24 -9.65 -11.84
C CYS A 65 -1.37 -10.99 -12.55
N HIS A 66 -1.15 -11.00 -13.88
CA HIS A 66 -1.05 -12.26 -14.62
C HIS A 66 0.17 -13.06 -14.13
N PRO A 67 0.07 -14.40 -14.06
CA PRO A 67 1.20 -15.24 -13.69
C PRO A 67 2.42 -14.94 -14.58
N TYR A 68 3.60 -14.84 -13.97
CA TYR A 68 4.87 -14.59 -14.65
C TYR A 68 5.00 -13.23 -15.37
N CYS A 69 4.10 -12.29 -15.13
CA CYS A 69 4.13 -10.94 -15.70
C CYS A 69 4.67 -9.93 -14.69
N SER A 70 5.97 -9.98 -14.38
CA SER A 70 6.62 -9.06 -13.45
C SER A 70 6.53 -7.58 -13.88
N SER A 71 6.44 -7.33 -15.19
CA SER A 71 6.31 -5.98 -15.75
C SER A 71 5.05 -5.23 -15.27
N GLU A 72 3.99 -5.94 -14.91
CA GLU A 72 2.76 -5.35 -14.38
C GLU A 72 2.97 -4.69 -13.00
N ARG A 73 4.08 -5.00 -12.31
CA ARG A 73 4.43 -4.47 -10.99
C ARG A 73 5.83 -3.84 -10.96
N GLY A 74 6.30 -3.30 -12.07
CA GLY A 74 7.64 -2.71 -12.15
C GLY A 74 7.91 -1.63 -11.11
N SER A 75 6.91 -0.80 -10.77
CA SER A 75 7.03 0.21 -9.71
C SER A 75 7.21 -0.42 -8.33
N ASN A 76 6.54 -1.54 -8.06
CA ASN A 76 6.70 -2.28 -6.79
C ASN A 76 8.10 -2.89 -6.68
N GLU A 77 8.63 -3.47 -7.76
CA GLU A 77 9.99 -4.03 -7.77
C GLU A 77 11.03 -2.94 -7.49
N ARG A 78 10.86 -1.76 -8.10
CA ARG A 78 11.73 -0.62 -7.88
C ARG A 78 11.66 -0.15 -6.44
N MET A 79 10.46 -0.06 -5.87
CA MET A 79 10.24 0.31 -4.48
C MET A 79 10.84 -0.73 -3.52
N ASN A 80 10.68 -2.02 -3.82
CA ASN A 80 11.27 -3.09 -3.02
C ASN A 80 12.81 -2.99 -3.00
N ARG A 81 13.44 -2.63 -4.11
CA ARG A 81 14.88 -2.38 -4.14
C ARG A 81 15.30 -1.24 -3.21
N GLU A 82 14.54 -0.16 -3.18
CA GLU A 82 14.81 0.96 -2.26
C GLU A 82 14.63 0.54 -0.80
N ILE A 83 13.60 -0.24 -0.48
CA ILE A 83 13.39 -0.79 0.87
C ILE A 83 14.56 -1.69 1.28
N ARG A 84 15.09 -2.51 0.36
CA ARG A 84 16.20 -3.44 0.63
C ARG A 84 17.54 -2.72 0.92
N ARG A 85 17.65 -1.45 0.61
CA ARG A 85 18.79 -0.63 1.05
C ARG A 85 18.82 -0.42 2.55
N LYS A 86 17.64 -0.37 3.20
CA LYS A 86 17.48 -0.14 4.65
C LYS A 86 17.19 -1.43 5.41
N ILE A 87 16.47 -2.36 4.79
CA ILE A 87 16.10 -3.66 5.33
C ILE A 87 16.60 -4.74 4.38
N PRO A 88 17.81 -5.26 4.55
CA PRO A 88 18.40 -6.26 3.64
C PRO A 88 17.52 -7.52 3.52
N LYS A 89 17.54 -8.15 2.35
CA LYS A 89 16.72 -9.32 2.03
C LYS A 89 16.90 -10.49 3.00
N ASP A 90 18.13 -10.69 3.46
CA ASP A 90 18.49 -11.80 4.34
C ASP A 90 18.30 -11.50 5.82
N SER A 91 17.81 -10.29 6.14
CA SER A 91 17.52 -9.93 7.52
C SER A 91 16.12 -10.38 7.93
N ASP A 92 15.99 -10.76 9.18
CA ASP A 92 14.71 -11.10 9.77
C ASP A 92 13.92 -9.82 10.09
N ILE A 93 12.85 -9.57 9.35
CA ILE A 93 12.01 -8.39 9.49
C ILE A 93 11.40 -8.30 10.90
N SER A 94 11.18 -9.43 11.57
CA SER A 94 10.62 -9.46 12.93
C SER A 94 11.53 -8.78 13.96
N LYS A 95 12.83 -8.66 13.67
CA LYS A 95 13.80 -7.97 14.53
C LYS A 95 13.72 -6.44 14.43
N PHE A 96 13.07 -5.91 13.41
CA PHE A 96 12.87 -4.48 13.26
C PHE A 96 11.63 -4.03 14.06
N SER A 97 11.78 -2.99 14.85
CA SER A 97 10.66 -2.40 15.60
C SER A 97 9.69 -1.69 14.64
N LYS A 98 8.49 -1.43 15.11
CA LYS A 98 7.52 -0.60 14.38
C LYS A 98 8.12 0.77 14.05
N SER A 99 8.90 1.35 14.99
CA SER A 99 9.59 2.62 14.79
C SER A 99 10.61 2.55 13.65
N ASP A 100 11.40 1.47 13.57
CA ASP A 100 12.37 1.27 12.50
C ASP A 100 11.69 1.23 11.12
N ILE A 101 10.59 0.51 11.00
CA ILE A 101 9.81 0.42 9.77
C ILE A 101 9.21 1.78 9.40
N GLN A 102 8.71 2.53 10.37
CA GLN A 102 8.19 3.87 10.16
C GLN A 102 9.26 4.85 9.69
N GLN A 103 10.49 4.73 10.16
CA GLN A 103 11.62 5.54 9.69
C GLN A 103 11.93 5.25 8.22
N VAL A 104 11.89 3.99 7.81
CA VAL A 104 12.08 3.60 6.40
C VAL A 104 10.96 4.16 5.53
N GLU A 105 9.72 4.05 5.97
CA GLU A 105 8.55 4.63 5.30
C GLU A 105 8.70 6.15 5.13
N TYR A 106 9.08 6.85 6.19
CA TYR A 106 9.32 8.28 6.15
C TYR A 106 10.41 8.64 5.14
N TRP A 107 11.54 7.93 5.16
CA TRP A 107 12.63 8.15 4.21
C TRP A 107 12.18 7.97 2.77
N LEU A 108 11.44 6.89 2.46
CA LEU A 108 10.93 6.63 1.12
C LEU A 108 10.00 7.74 0.62
N ASN A 109 9.14 8.23 1.50
CA ASN A 109 8.15 9.24 1.14
C ASN A 109 8.74 10.65 1.04
N HIS A 110 9.86 10.91 1.68
CA HIS A 110 10.53 12.23 1.72
C HIS A 110 11.86 12.27 0.95
N TYR A 111 12.17 11.22 0.20
CA TYR A 111 13.35 11.17 -0.64
C TYR A 111 13.05 11.80 -2.02
N PRO A 112 13.78 12.87 -2.45
CA PRO A 112 13.58 13.46 -3.76
C PRO A 112 13.89 12.46 -4.89
N ARG A 113 12.98 12.32 -5.84
CA ARG A 113 13.11 11.34 -6.94
C ARG A 113 13.23 12.04 -8.28
N ARG A 114 14.23 11.65 -9.04
CA ARG A 114 14.46 12.19 -10.38
C ARG A 114 13.22 12.02 -11.29
N ILE A 115 12.55 10.87 -11.22
CA ILE A 115 11.34 10.59 -11.99
C ILE A 115 10.19 11.55 -11.66
N LEU A 116 10.21 12.16 -10.47
CA LEU A 116 9.23 13.13 -10.01
C LEU A 116 9.75 14.57 -10.10
N ASN A 117 10.73 14.84 -10.96
CA ASN A 117 11.41 16.14 -11.06
C ASN A 117 11.97 16.62 -9.72
N TYR A 118 12.56 15.68 -8.94
CA TYR A 118 13.14 15.89 -7.62
C TYR A 118 12.14 16.26 -6.52
N ALA A 119 10.84 16.16 -6.80
CA ALA A 119 9.82 16.19 -5.77
C ALA A 119 9.80 14.89 -4.95
N THR A 120 9.26 14.94 -3.75
CA THR A 120 9.06 13.76 -2.93
C THR A 120 7.69 13.13 -3.21
N ALA A 121 7.55 11.83 -2.93
CA ALA A 121 6.27 11.14 -3.04
C ALA A 121 5.22 11.78 -2.10
N GLN A 122 5.64 12.20 -0.91
CA GLN A 122 4.76 12.83 0.06
C GLN A 122 4.19 14.16 -0.45
N GLU A 123 5.03 15.02 -1.04
CA GLU A 123 4.60 16.30 -1.60
C GLU A 123 3.53 16.11 -2.67
N LEU A 124 3.77 15.20 -3.63
CA LEU A 124 2.83 14.93 -4.70
C LEU A 124 1.54 14.26 -4.20
N PHE A 125 1.65 13.37 -3.23
CA PHE A 125 0.47 12.74 -2.63
C PHE A 125 -0.40 13.78 -1.91
N ASP A 126 0.21 14.66 -1.12
CA ASP A 126 -0.51 15.71 -0.39
C ASP A 126 -1.19 16.69 -1.34
N GLU A 127 -0.54 17.05 -2.44
CA GLU A 127 -1.10 17.89 -3.49
C GLU A 127 -2.35 17.25 -4.11
N GLN A 128 -2.26 15.98 -4.51
CA GLN A 128 -3.38 15.25 -5.09
C GLN A 128 -4.51 15.04 -4.07
N LEU A 129 -4.17 14.73 -2.83
CA LEU A 129 -5.16 14.56 -1.76
C LEU A 129 -5.94 15.85 -1.51
N SER A 130 -5.26 16.99 -1.50
CA SER A 130 -5.91 18.31 -1.37
C SER A 130 -6.86 18.59 -2.52
N ALA A 131 -6.48 18.22 -3.75
CA ALA A 131 -7.31 18.40 -4.94
C ALA A 131 -8.62 17.61 -4.88
N ILE A 132 -8.60 16.39 -4.35
CA ILE A 132 -9.81 15.53 -4.25
C ILE A 132 -10.64 15.77 -2.99
N SER A 133 -10.11 16.52 -2.02
CA SER A 133 -10.80 16.85 -0.77
C SER A 133 -11.75 18.04 -0.89
N ILE A 134 -11.68 18.75 -2.00
CA ILE A 134 -12.52 19.93 -2.27
C ILE A 134 -13.92 19.51 -2.73
#